data_ba5d47c7ddc476e36c8493b986868e11
#
_entry.id   ba5d47c7ddc476e36c8493b986868e11
#
_cell.length_a   1.000
_cell.length_b   1.000
_cell.length_c   1.000
_cell.angle_alpha   90.00
_cell.angle_beta   90.00
_cell.angle_gamma   90.00
#
_symmetry.space_group_name_H-M   'P 1'
#
loop_
_entity.id
_entity.type
_entity.pdbx_description
1 polymer ?
#
loop_
_entity_poly.entity_id
_entity_poly.type
_entity_poly.pdbx_seq_one_letter_code
_entity_poly.pdbx_strand_id
1 'polypeptide(L)'
;MRLRIVARNRTVAIEDGRIVDTAGGFDLTLRLPDADIRPGLINAHDHLHRNHYGRLGEPPYRNAYDWAADIQARHADHIAHHRRLPRREALLAGVWKNLFAGVTSLVHHDPWEPDFDADFSLRVVRIRTVDSIGMSPALEALRGAGPYSLHLAEGVDETAAEEVHELAARGLLEPDLIAVHCVGLDKAGIARFRASGAALAWCPTSNHFLFNRTAPEALLREGVDILLGSDSRLTGVGDLLDELRHARRYGLLDEARLEAAVGATAARRLGLPKPSLEPGSPADLVLLARPMTEASAEDVALVLVGGVPCVARPDFAPLLEPLIGKGRQMRVGTVIRWTRTIPSRGPQGGFREEYFHRASA
;
A
#
# COMPACT_ATOMS: atom_id res chain seq x y z
N MET A 1 -27.08 -6.33 -5.33
CA MET A 1 -26.96 -7.10 -4.08
C MET A 1 -26.93 -6.13 -2.92
N ARG A 2 -27.86 -6.32 -1.97
CA ARG A 2 -27.92 -5.48 -0.76
C ARG A 2 -27.37 -6.24 0.45
N LEU A 3 -26.20 -5.82 0.90
CA LEU A 3 -25.43 -6.46 1.98
C LEU A 3 -25.54 -5.63 3.27
N ARG A 4 -25.79 -6.30 4.40
CA ARG A 4 -25.66 -5.70 5.74
C ARG A 4 -24.48 -6.31 6.49
N ILE A 5 -23.65 -5.47 7.08
CA ILE A 5 -22.55 -5.87 7.96
C ILE A 5 -22.84 -5.35 9.36
N VAL A 6 -22.90 -6.26 10.33
CA VAL A 6 -23.05 -5.94 11.75
C VAL A 6 -21.72 -6.21 12.42
N ALA A 7 -20.96 -5.14 12.64
CA ALA A 7 -19.65 -5.17 13.30
C ALA A 7 -19.78 -4.77 14.80
N ARG A 8 -18.70 -4.88 15.54
CA ARG A 8 -18.64 -4.52 16.97
C ARG A 8 -19.00 -3.05 17.22
N ASN A 9 -18.43 -2.17 16.42
CA ASN A 9 -18.56 -0.71 16.60
C ASN A 9 -19.73 -0.10 15.82
N ARG A 10 -20.22 -0.74 14.73
CA ARG A 10 -21.21 -0.15 13.84
C ARG A 10 -21.90 -1.18 12.95
N THR A 11 -23.13 -0.85 12.52
CA THR A 11 -23.82 -1.54 11.41
C THR A 11 -23.74 -0.68 10.16
N VAL A 12 -23.43 -1.30 9.01
CA VAL A 12 -23.36 -0.64 7.70
C VAL A 12 -24.17 -1.48 6.70
N ALA A 13 -24.89 -0.81 5.81
CA ALA A 13 -25.54 -1.43 4.65
C ALA A 13 -24.87 -0.99 3.35
N ILE A 14 -24.82 -1.87 2.39
CA ILE A 14 -24.13 -1.67 1.10
C ILE A 14 -25.06 -2.08 -0.03
N GLU A 15 -25.17 -1.24 -1.04
CA GLU A 15 -25.88 -1.50 -2.28
C GLU A 15 -25.13 -0.81 -3.43
N ASP A 16 -24.97 -1.50 -4.55
CA ASP A 16 -24.33 -1.00 -5.77
C ASP A 16 -22.97 -0.29 -5.52
N GLY A 17 -22.14 -0.90 -4.68
CA GLY A 17 -20.80 -0.42 -4.38
C GLY A 17 -20.74 0.79 -3.44
N ARG A 18 -21.88 1.20 -2.87
CA ARG A 18 -21.96 2.34 -1.95
C ARG A 18 -22.57 1.95 -0.61
N ILE A 19 -22.20 2.70 0.40
CA ILE A 19 -22.85 2.63 1.70
C ILE A 19 -24.24 3.29 1.57
N VAL A 20 -25.27 2.62 2.09
CA VAL A 20 -26.64 3.07 2.07
C VAL A 20 -27.25 3.04 3.49
N ASP A 21 -28.50 3.52 3.61
CA ASP A 21 -29.23 3.41 4.86
C ASP A 21 -29.42 1.96 5.28
N THR A 22 -29.38 1.72 6.60
CA THR A 22 -29.53 0.39 7.20
C THR A 22 -30.99 -0.10 7.29
N ALA A 23 -31.95 0.69 6.84
CA ALA A 23 -33.37 0.31 6.79
C ALA A 23 -33.68 -0.64 5.62
N GLY A 24 -34.69 -1.49 5.77
CA GLY A 24 -35.20 -2.38 4.72
C GLY A 24 -34.62 -3.81 4.73
N GLY A 25 -34.95 -4.57 3.67
CA GLY A 25 -34.50 -5.96 3.51
C GLY A 25 -33.09 -6.06 2.97
N PHE A 26 -32.43 -7.18 3.21
CA PHE A 26 -31.06 -7.47 2.76
C PHE A 26 -30.99 -8.86 2.17
N ASP A 27 -30.23 -9.01 1.10
CA ASP A 27 -29.94 -10.32 0.49
C ASP A 27 -29.01 -11.15 1.39
N LEU A 28 -28.09 -10.47 2.10
CA LEU A 28 -27.12 -11.08 2.98
C LEU A 28 -26.87 -10.21 4.21
N THR A 29 -26.71 -10.84 5.37
CA THR A 29 -26.21 -10.18 6.59
C THR A 29 -25.00 -10.94 7.14
N LEU A 30 -23.86 -10.24 7.18
CA LEU A 30 -22.65 -10.74 7.83
C LEU A 30 -22.54 -10.17 9.25
N ARG A 31 -22.24 -11.04 10.23
CA ARG A 31 -22.09 -10.65 11.63
C ARG A 31 -20.66 -10.88 12.09
N LEU A 32 -20.00 -9.81 12.53
CA LEU A 32 -18.62 -9.79 13.02
C LEU A 32 -18.56 -9.01 14.34
N PRO A 33 -19.13 -9.55 15.43
CA PRO A 33 -19.21 -8.84 16.71
C PRO A 33 -17.85 -8.67 17.39
N ASP A 34 -16.83 -9.34 16.90
CA ASP A 34 -15.44 -9.35 17.37
C ASP A 34 -14.51 -8.44 16.53
N ALA A 35 -15.04 -7.77 15.51
CA ALA A 35 -14.25 -6.89 14.64
C ALA A 35 -14.90 -5.51 14.49
N ASP A 36 -14.06 -4.46 14.37
CA ASP A 36 -14.47 -3.10 14.06
C ASP A 36 -14.45 -2.86 12.55
N ILE A 37 -15.52 -2.26 12.03
CA ILE A 37 -15.58 -1.82 10.64
C ILE A 37 -14.96 -0.43 10.51
N ARG A 38 -14.13 -0.27 9.48
CA ARG A 38 -13.45 0.96 9.10
C ARG A 38 -13.47 1.14 7.58
N PRO A 39 -13.28 2.37 7.06
CA PRO A 39 -12.92 2.55 5.66
C PRO A 39 -11.67 1.73 5.32
N GLY A 40 -11.58 1.25 4.10
CA GLY A 40 -10.43 0.53 3.59
C GLY A 40 -9.17 1.40 3.59
N LEU A 41 -8.01 0.78 3.80
CA LEU A 41 -6.73 1.48 3.89
C LEU A 41 -6.22 1.91 2.52
N ILE A 42 -5.42 2.98 2.50
CA ILE A 42 -4.77 3.53 1.31
C ILE A 42 -3.26 3.36 1.47
N ASN A 43 -2.64 2.62 0.54
CA ASN A 43 -1.19 2.44 0.47
C ASN A 43 -0.61 3.45 -0.53
N ALA A 44 0.16 4.41 -0.03
CA ALA A 44 0.65 5.51 -0.85
C ALA A 44 1.85 5.15 -1.73
N HIS A 45 2.47 3.98 -1.53
CA HIS A 45 3.62 3.54 -2.31
C HIS A 45 3.81 2.01 -2.25
N ASP A 46 3.80 1.38 -3.41
CA ASP A 46 4.11 -0.05 -3.59
C ASP A 46 4.58 -0.31 -5.03
N HIS A 47 5.39 -1.33 -5.21
CA HIS A 47 5.76 -1.92 -6.50
C HIS A 47 5.10 -3.29 -6.62
N LEU A 48 3.83 -3.34 -7.04
CA LEU A 48 3.01 -4.56 -7.03
C LEU A 48 3.73 -5.79 -7.57
N HIS A 49 4.38 -5.65 -8.72
CA HIS A 49 5.04 -6.74 -9.42
C HIS A 49 6.36 -7.19 -8.80
N ARG A 50 6.86 -6.48 -7.77
CA ARG A 50 8.12 -6.83 -7.08
C ARG A 50 7.88 -7.62 -5.78
N ASN A 51 6.63 -7.85 -5.41
CA ASN A 51 6.30 -8.46 -4.13
C ASN A 51 6.54 -9.98 -4.02
N HIS A 52 6.86 -10.65 -5.13
CA HIS A 52 7.14 -12.09 -5.17
C HIS A 52 8.64 -12.43 -5.07
N TYR A 53 9.53 -11.42 -5.09
CA TYR A 53 10.98 -11.68 -5.04
C TYR A 53 11.49 -12.08 -3.65
N GLY A 54 10.89 -11.57 -2.59
CA GLY A 54 11.47 -11.59 -1.27
C GLY A 54 12.57 -10.54 -1.12
N ARG A 55 13.11 -10.40 0.09
CA ARG A 55 14.09 -9.37 0.42
C ARG A 55 15.44 -9.69 -0.21
N LEU A 56 16.06 -8.70 -0.88
CA LEU A 56 17.36 -8.82 -1.54
C LEU A 56 18.31 -7.72 -1.08
N GLY A 57 19.58 -8.09 -0.93
CA GLY A 57 20.69 -7.22 -0.58
C GLY A 57 21.30 -7.50 0.79
N GLU A 58 22.47 -6.91 1.03
CA GLU A 58 23.25 -7.02 2.28
C GLU A 58 23.49 -5.61 2.87
N PRO A 59 22.46 -5.00 3.49
CA PRO A 59 22.57 -3.65 4.04
C PRO A 59 23.54 -3.58 5.25
N PRO A 60 23.96 -2.34 5.68
CA PRO A 60 23.45 -1.05 5.22
C PRO A 60 24.12 -0.55 3.95
N TYR A 61 23.34 0.14 3.10
CA TYR A 61 23.81 0.83 1.90
C TYR A 61 23.97 2.34 2.15
N ARG A 62 24.72 3.04 1.27
CA ARG A 62 24.82 4.49 1.31
C ARG A 62 23.58 5.15 0.69
N ASN A 63 23.08 4.56 -0.40
CA ASN A 63 21.90 5.04 -1.12
C ASN A 63 21.25 3.89 -1.91
N ALA A 64 20.07 4.14 -2.47
CA ALA A 64 19.31 3.16 -3.26
C ALA A 64 20.02 2.74 -4.56
N TYR A 65 20.87 3.60 -5.11
CA TYR A 65 21.65 3.30 -6.32
C TYR A 65 22.68 2.20 -6.05
N ASP A 66 23.39 2.28 -4.91
CA ASP A 66 24.31 1.24 -4.45
C ASP A 66 23.58 -0.09 -4.22
N TRP A 67 22.40 -0.05 -3.57
CA TRP A 67 21.57 -1.24 -3.39
C TRP A 67 21.14 -1.86 -4.73
N ALA A 68 20.63 -1.04 -5.65
CA ALA A 68 20.17 -1.51 -6.96
C ALA A 68 21.32 -2.17 -7.75
N ALA A 69 22.53 -1.59 -7.73
CA ALA A 69 23.71 -2.15 -8.34
C ALA A 69 24.12 -3.48 -7.69
N ASP A 70 24.11 -3.54 -6.36
CA ASP A 70 24.49 -4.74 -5.59
C ASP A 70 23.57 -5.92 -5.88
N ILE A 71 22.24 -5.73 -5.83
CA ILE A 71 21.30 -6.83 -6.08
C ILE A 71 21.35 -7.33 -7.52
N GLN A 72 21.63 -6.46 -8.50
CA GLN A 72 21.84 -6.90 -9.89
C GLN A 72 23.12 -7.70 -10.05
N ALA A 73 24.20 -7.38 -9.30
CA ALA A 73 25.44 -8.11 -9.35
C ALA A 73 25.37 -9.45 -8.61
N ARG A 74 24.82 -9.47 -7.39
CA ARG A 74 24.88 -10.66 -6.50
C ARG A 74 23.70 -11.60 -6.65
N HIS A 75 22.53 -11.09 -7.04
CA HIS A 75 21.28 -11.84 -7.12
C HIS A 75 20.73 -11.96 -8.55
N ALA A 76 21.59 -11.82 -9.56
CA ALA A 76 21.20 -11.84 -10.98
C ALA A 76 20.35 -13.07 -11.34
N ASP A 77 20.78 -14.27 -10.93
CA ASP A 77 20.06 -15.52 -11.22
C ASP A 77 18.70 -15.59 -10.52
N HIS A 78 18.62 -15.16 -9.26
CA HIS A 78 17.36 -15.07 -8.52
C HIS A 78 16.39 -14.10 -9.21
N ILE A 79 16.87 -12.91 -9.56
CA ILE A 79 16.10 -11.90 -10.27
C ILE A 79 15.63 -12.43 -11.62
N ALA A 80 16.52 -13.07 -12.40
CA ALA A 80 16.20 -13.67 -13.69
C ALA A 80 15.16 -14.79 -13.56
N HIS A 81 15.23 -15.62 -12.51
CA HIS A 81 14.23 -16.64 -12.21
C HIS A 81 12.85 -16.02 -11.97
N HIS A 82 12.78 -15.04 -11.09
CA HIS A 82 11.51 -14.39 -10.74
C HIS A 82 10.93 -13.55 -11.90
N ARG A 83 11.74 -12.98 -12.78
CA ARG A 83 11.29 -12.28 -14.01
C ARG A 83 10.56 -13.19 -15.00
N ARG A 84 10.67 -14.53 -14.88
CA ARG A 84 9.92 -15.47 -15.73
C ARG A 84 8.47 -15.61 -15.33
N LEU A 85 8.09 -15.15 -14.12
CA LEU A 85 6.70 -15.15 -13.70
C LEU A 85 5.88 -14.27 -14.66
N PRO A 86 4.72 -14.74 -15.18
CA PRO A 86 3.86 -13.93 -16.01
C PRO A 86 3.51 -12.61 -15.31
N ARG A 87 3.55 -11.50 -16.05
CA ARG A 87 3.40 -10.15 -15.47
C ARG A 87 2.17 -10.01 -14.57
N ARG A 88 1.02 -10.53 -15.02
CA ARG A 88 -0.21 -10.54 -14.24
C ARG A 88 -0.07 -11.29 -12.89
N GLU A 89 0.60 -12.42 -12.88
CA GLU A 89 0.82 -13.19 -11.64
C GLU A 89 1.74 -12.43 -10.68
N ALA A 90 2.78 -11.77 -11.19
CA ALA A 90 3.63 -10.90 -10.41
C ALA A 90 2.84 -9.74 -9.78
N LEU A 91 1.94 -9.10 -10.54
CA LEU A 91 1.05 -8.05 -10.03
C LEU A 91 0.10 -8.59 -8.95
N LEU A 92 -0.47 -9.78 -9.16
CA LEU A 92 -1.37 -10.41 -8.18
C LEU A 92 -0.68 -10.72 -6.85
N ALA A 93 0.62 -10.99 -6.83
CA ALA A 93 1.36 -11.12 -5.57
C ALA A 93 1.26 -9.84 -4.72
N GLY A 94 1.43 -8.67 -5.34
CA GLY A 94 1.23 -7.38 -4.68
C GLY A 94 -0.22 -7.11 -4.30
N VAL A 95 -1.18 -7.52 -5.14
CA VAL A 95 -2.62 -7.38 -4.82
C VAL A 95 -2.96 -8.13 -3.54
N TRP A 96 -2.55 -9.39 -3.42
CA TRP A 96 -2.83 -10.18 -2.24
C TRP A 96 -2.15 -9.63 -0.98
N LYS A 97 -0.88 -9.19 -1.08
CA LYS A 97 -0.21 -8.49 0.02
C LYS A 97 -1.07 -7.34 0.56
N ASN A 98 -1.59 -6.52 -0.33
CA ASN A 98 -2.38 -5.35 0.02
C ASN A 98 -3.77 -5.70 0.55
N LEU A 99 -4.51 -6.59 -0.12
CA LEU A 99 -5.84 -7.01 0.33
C LEU A 99 -5.81 -7.68 1.70
N PHE A 100 -4.80 -8.52 1.98
CA PHE A 100 -4.66 -9.14 3.31
C PHE A 100 -4.34 -8.14 4.42
N ALA A 101 -3.82 -6.97 4.08
CA ALA A 101 -3.62 -5.85 5.00
C ALA A 101 -4.83 -4.89 5.08
N GLY A 102 -5.94 -5.19 4.42
CA GLY A 102 -7.12 -4.31 4.40
C GLY A 102 -6.99 -3.09 3.50
N VAL A 103 -5.99 -3.08 2.62
CA VAL A 103 -5.82 -2.02 1.61
C VAL A 103 -6.85 -2.20 0.51
N THR A 104 -7.54 -1.12 0.17
CA THR A 104 -8.53 -1.08 -0.91
C THR A 104 -8.11 -0.17 -2.06
N SER A 105 -7.18 0.75 -1.81
CA SER A 105 -6.61 1.65 -2.82
C SER A 105 -5.11 1.78 -2.62
N LEU A 106 -4.34 1.84 -3.71
CA LEU A 106 -2.89 2.01 -3.64
C LEU A 106 -2.32 2.80 -4.83
N VAL A 107 -1.11 3.33 -4.64
CA VAL A 107 -0.25 3.85 -5.70
C VAL A 107 0.74 2.77 -6.12
N HIS A 108 0.70 2.39 -7.40
CA HIS A 108 1.74 1.56 -8.02
C HIS A 108 2.83 2.46 -8.59
N HIS A 109 4.04 2.35 -8.06
CA HIS A 109 5.16 3.27 -8.38
C HIS A 109 5.98 2.79 -9.59
N ASP A 110 5.34 2.29 -10.61
CA ASP A 110 5.94 1.88 -11.88
C ASP A 110 5.00 2.31 -13.03
N PRO A 111 5.38 2.13 -14.29
CA PRO A 111 4.48 2.43 -15.41
C PRO A 111 3.12 1.74 -15.28
N TRP A 112 2.09 2.44 -15.76
CA TRP A 112 0.71 1.93 -15.73
C TRP A 112 0.59 0.60 -16.46
N GLU A 113 -0.08 -0.36 -15.82
CA GLU A 113 -0.31 -1.69 -16.39
C GLU A 113 -1.72 -1.78 -16.99
N PRO A 114 -1.89 -2.36 -18.20
CA PRO A 114 -3.20 -2.56 -18.79
C PRO A 114 -4.17 -3.39 -17.93
N ASP A 115 -3.64 -4.24 -17.07
CA ASP A 115 -4.43 -5.03 -16.11
C ASP A 115 -5.22 -4.16 -15.14
N PHE A 116 -4.75 -2.94 -14.83
CA PHE A 116 -5.42 -2.02 -13.89
C PHE A 116 -6.72 -1.44 -14.46
N ASP A 117 -6.86 -1.39 -15.78
CA ASP A 117 -8.07 -0.93 -16.47
C ASP A 117 -9.13 -2.05 -16.61
N ALA A 118 -8.80 -3.28 -16.21
CA ALA A 118 -9.66 -4.45 -16.21
C ALA A 118 -10.29 -4.72 -14.82
N ASP A 119 -10.93 -5.89 -14.66
CA ASP A 119 -11.40 -6.35 -13.34
C ASP A 119 -10.19 -6.71 -12.45
N PHE A 120 -9.68 -5.70 -11.79
CA PHE A 120 -8.56 -5.79 -10.85
C PHE A 120 -9.09 -5.51 -9.44
N SER A 121 -9.15 -6.52 -8.60
CA SER A 121 -9.85 -6.49 -7.29
C SER A 121 -9.29 -5.51 -6.26
N LEU A 122 -8.49 -4.55 -6.70
CA LEU A 122 -7.88 -3.49 -5.90
C LEU A 122 -7.89 -2.21 -6.74
N ARG A 123 -8.20 -1.08 -6.15
CA ARG A 123 -8.15 0.22 -6.82
C ARG A 123 -6.72 0.70 -6.93
N VAL A 124 -6.15 0.71 -8.14
CA VAL A 124 -4.86 1.36 -8.39
C VAL A 124 -5.11 2.83 -8.72
N VAL A 125 -4.50 3.72 -7.92
CA VAL A 125 -4.65 5.17 -8.08
C VAL A 125 -3.69 5.65 -9.16
N ARG A 126 -4.23 6.26 -10.23
CA ARG A 126 -3.43 6.74 -11.34
C ARG A 126 -2.88 8.13 -11.01
N ILE A 127 -1.60 8.20 -10.71
CA ILE A 127 -0.82 9.43 -10.60
C ILE A 127 0.41 9.35 -11.51
N ARG A 128 1.08 10.46 -11.75
CA ARG A 128 2.36 10.45 -12.50
C ARG A 128 3.45 9.95 -11.58
N THR A 129 4.28 9.04 -12.07
CA THR A 129 5.40 8.48 -11.32
C THR A 129 6.64 8.44 -12.20
N VAL A 130 7.79 8.68 -11.62
CA VAL A 130 9.11 8.29 -12.14
C VAL A 130 9.89 7.64 -11.01
N ASP A 131 10.90 6.85 -11.32
CA ASP A 131 11.68 6.13 -10.32
C ASP A 131 12.34 7.12 -9.33
N SER A 132 13.46 7.68 -9.68
CA SER A 132 14.22 8.65 -8.89
C SER A 132 14.98 9.61 -9.82
N ILE A 133 15.59 10.65 -9.28
CA ILE A 133 16.34 11.64 -10.06
C ILE A 133 17.45 10.97 -10.85
N GLY A 134 18.25 10.13 -10.22
CA GLY A 134 19.40 9.49 -10.84
C GLY A 134 19.07 8.31 -11.77
N MET A 135 17.89 7.71 -11.63
CA MET A 135 17.47 6.54 -12.45
C MET A 135 16.51 6.92 -13.59
N SER A 136 15.95 8.13 -13.57
CA SER A 136 14.93 8.53 -14.55
C SER A 136 15.44 9.66 -15.45
N PRO A 137 15.66 9.40 -16.74
CA PRO A 137 16.08 10.45 -17.68
C PRO A 137 14.96 11.46 -17.98
N ALA A 138 13.72 11.15 -17.64
CA ALA A 138 12.53 11.89 -18.07
C ALA A 138 11.73 12.49 -16.90
N LEU A 139 12.38 13.27 -16.01
CA LEU A 139 11.68 13.99 -14.92
C LEU A 139 10.59 14.93 -15.43
N GLU A 140 10.70 15.40 -16.67
CA GLU A 140 9.69 16.25 -17.31
C GLU A 140 8.31 15.57 -17.42
N ALA A 141 8.27 14.24 -17.39
CA ALA A 141 7.02 13.47 -17.35
C ALA A 141 6.19 13.73 -16.08
N LEU A 142 6.80 14.28 -15.02
CA LEU A 142 6.12 14.68 -13.79
C LEU A 142 5.36 16.00 -13.93
N ARG A 143 5.66 16.83 -14.93
CA ARG A 143 4.98 18.12 -15.13
C ARG A 143 3.52 17.93 -15.50
N GLY A 144 2.65 18.77 -14.97
CA GLY A 144 1.22 18.77 -15.20
C GLY A 144 0.43 18.94 -13.91
N ALA A 145 -0.90 18.99 -14.00
CA ALA A 145 -1.77 19.14 -12.83
C ALA A 145 -1.97 17.84 -12.06
N GLY A 146 -2.15 17.95 -10.76
CA GLY A 146 -2.46 16.86 -9.84
C GLY A 146 -1.23 16.09 -9.33
N PRO A 147 -1.43 15.12 -8.45
CA PRO A 147 -0.35 14.49 -7.70
C PRO A 147 0.63 13.71 -8.58
N TYR A 148 1.87 13.70 -8.15
CA TYR A 148 2.94 12.89 -8.70
C TYR A 148 3.90 12.41 -7.62
N SER A 149 4.66 11.35 -7.92
CA SER A 149 5.54 10.73 -6.94
C SER A 149 6.88 10.31 -7.56
N LEU A 150 7.94 10.40 -6.77
CA LEU A 150 9.26 9.84 -7.04
C LEU A 150 9.96 9.48 -5.73
N HIS A 151 10.95 8.56 -5.80
CA HIS A 151 11.87 8.34 -4.69
C HIS A 151 12.78 9.57 -4.55
N LEU A 152 12.88 10.09 -3.34
CA LEU A 152 13.65 11.29 -3.05
C LEU A 152 14.52 11.09 -1.82
N ALA A 153 15.79 11.45 -1.92
CA ALA A 153 16.75 11.35 -0.83
C ALA A 153 16.75 9.95 -0.19
N GLU A 154 16.71 8.91 -1.02
CA GLU A 154 16.71 7.52 -0.58
C GLU A 154 18.15 7.05 -0.33
N GLY A 155 18.72 7.51 0.78
CA GLY A 155 20.10 7.24 1.17
C GLY A 155 20.53 8.03 2.39
N VAL A 156 21.83 7.92 2.74
CA VAL A 156 22.44 8.56 3.90
C VAL A 156 23.72 9.33 3.55
N ASP A 157 23.99 9.49 2.26
CA ASP A 157 25.16 10.18 1.71
C ASP A 157 24.80 11.53 1.05
N GLU A 158 25.82 12.20 0.54
CA GLU A 158 25.67 13.51 -0.14
C GLU A 158 24.82 13.38 -1.41
N THR A 159 24.93 12.26 -2.14
CA THR A 159 24.12 12.02 -3.36
C THR A 159 22.63 12.10 -3.04
N ALA A 160 22.19 11.41 -1.99
CA ALA A 160 20.80 11.46 -1.55
C ALA A 160 20.41 12.84 -1.01
N ALA A 161 21.30 13.53 -0.28
CA ALA A 161 21.00 14.84 0.28
C ALA A 161 20.82 15.93 -0.81
N GLU A 162 21.56 15.85 -1.90
CA GLU A 162 21.52 16.84 -3.00
C GLU A 162 20.26 16.71 -3.87
N GLU A 163 19.60 15.58 -3.90
CA GLU A 163 18.41 15.34 -4.75
C GLU A 163 17.28 16.35 -4.52
N VAL A 164 17.03 16.75 -3.28
CA VAL A 164 15.98 17.73 -2.97
C VAL A 164 16.30 19.11 -3.54
N HIS A 165 17.59 19.47 -3.60
CA HIS A 165 18.06 20.74 -4.16
C HIS A 165 17.97 20.72 -5.69
N GLU A 166 18.32 19.62 -6.31
CA GLU A 166 18.15 19.40 -7.75
C GLU A 166 16.68 19.44 -8.16
N LEU A 167 15.81 18.73 -7.42
CA LEU A 167 14.37 18.72 -7.69
C LEU A 167 13.76 20.13 -7.59
N ALA A 168 14.20 20.91 -6.59
CA ALA A 168 13.79 22.29 -6.43
C ALA A 168 14.26 23.18 -7.59
N ALA A 169 15.52 23.03 -8.03
CA ALA A 169 16.08 23.77 -9.16
C ALA A 169 15.33 23.48 -10.47
N ARG A 170 14.78 22.28 -10.61
CA ARG A 170 13.94 21.88 -11.75
C ARG A 170 12.47 22.35 -11.62
N GLY A 171 12.08 22.99 -10.50
CA GLY A 171 10.71 23.43 -10.24
C GLY A 171 9.73 22.28 -10.04
N LEU A 172 10.22 21.15 -9.49
CA LEU A 172 9.42 19.94 -9.22
C LEU A 172 9.30 19.67 -7.71
N LEU A 173 9.78 20.55 -6.85
CA LEU A 173 9.56 20.48 -5.41
C LEU A 173 8.40 21.42 -5.05
N GLU A 174 7.17 20.92 -5.15
CA GLU A 174 5.92 21.69 -5.07
C GLU A 174 4.82 20.92 -4.32
N PRO A 175 3.64 21.54 -4.01
CA PRO A 175 2.62 20.92 -3.18
C PRO A 175 2.02 19.60 -3.72
N ASP A 176 2.03 19.40 -5.05
CA ASP A 176 1.50 18.17 -5.67
C ASP A 176 2.46 16.97 -5.55
N LEU A 177 3.69 17.19 -5.09
CA LEU A 177 4.67 16.13 -4.89
C LEU A 177 4.31 15.25 -3.68
N ILE A 178 4.37 13.95 -3.90
CA ILE A 178 4.42 12.91 -2.87
C ILE A 178 5.80 12.25 -2.97
N ALA A 179 6.76 12.75 -2.18
CA ALA A 179 8.12 12.24 -2.16
C ALA A 179 8.20 10.95 -1.32
N VAL A 180 8.87 9.93 -1.84
CA VAL A 180 9.01 8.65 -1.12
C VAL A 180 10.34 8.61 -0.38
N HIS A 181 10.36 7.98 0.80
CA HIS A 181 11.50 7.75 1.69
C HIS A 181 12.06 8.99 2.41
N CYS A 182 12.65 9.95 1.73
CA CYS A 182 13.22 11.18 2.27
C CYS A 182 14.22 10.98 3.44
N VAL A 183 15.01 9.90 3.42
CA VAL A 183 15.92 9.51 4.52
C VAL A 183 17.09 10.47 4.65
N GLY A 184 17.68 10.87 3.51
CA GLY A 184 18.94 11.63 3.42
C GLY A 184 18.79 13.15 3.50
N LEU A 185 17.59 13.67 3.75
CA LEU A 185 17.42 15.13 3.82
C LEU A 185 18.24 15.72 4.97
N ASP A 186 19.14 16.63 4.64
CA ASP A 186 19.88 17.46 5.58
C ASP A 186 19.01 18.60 6.13
N LYS A 187 19.55 19.41 7.03
CA LYS A 187 18.82 20.53 7.64
C LYS A 187 18.27 21.52 6.62
N ALA A 188 19.01 21.83 5.57
CA ALA A 188 18.61 22.76 4.51
C ALA A 188 17.54 22.12 3.61
N GLY A 189 17.72 20.85 3.27
CA GLY A 189 16.74 20.03 2.53
C GLY A 189 15.41 19.91 3.26
N ILE A 190 15.41 19.63 4.56
CA ILE A 190 14.20 19.60 5.40
C ILE A 190 13.47 20.93 5.37
N ALA A 191 14.18 22.04 5.56
CA ALA A 191 13.58 23.37 5.51
C ALA A 191 12.94 23.66 4.15
N ARG A 192 13.63 23.33 3.06
CA ARG A 192 13.15 23.50 1.69
C ARG A 192 11.94 22.61 1.39
N PHE A 193 11.99 21.33 1.80
CA PHE A 193 10.89 20.40 1.65
C PHE A 193 9.64 20.89 2.38
N ARG A 194 9.77 21.32 3.63
CA ARG A 194 8.64 21.86 4.41
C ARG A 194 8.04 23.11 3.75
N ALA A 195 8.87 23.99 3.23
CA ALA A 195 8.41 25.21 2.56
C ALA A 195 7.67 24.95 1.24
N SER A 196 7.96 23.83 0.57
CA SER A 196 7.33 23.47 -0.70
C SER A 196 5.86 23.01 -0.56
N GLY A 197 5.44 22.60 0.62
CA GLY A 197 4.13 21.99 0.84
C GLY A 197 3.99 20.55 0.31
N ALA A 198 5.09 19.93 -0.14
CA ALA A 198 5.13 18.53 -0.57
C ALA A 198 4.72 17.56 0.58
N ALA A 199 4.26 16.38 0.22
CA ALA A 199 3.94 15.31 1.16
C ALA A 199 5.03 14.23 1.15
N LEU A 200 5.15 13.49 2.26
CA LEU A 200 6.04 12.35 2.40
C LEU A 200 5.24 11.04 2.37
N ALA A 201 5.56 10.13 1.44
CA ALA A 201 5.22 8.73 1.55
C ALA A 201 6.32 8.00 2.34
N TRP A 202 6.06 7.77 3.62
CA TRP A 202 7.00 7.16 4.53
C TRP A 202 6.91 5.63 4.46
N CYS A 203 8.06 4.96 4.25
CA CYS A 203 8.20 3.50 4.18
C CYS A 203 9.17 3.04 5.29
N PRO A 204 8.75 3.05 6.57
CA PRO A 204 9.66 2.84 7.70
C PRO A 204 10.46 1.54 7.66
N THR A 205 9.88 0.43 7.22
CA THR A 205 10.59 -0.86 7.23
C THR A 205 11.62 -0.97 6.12
N SER A 206 11.31 -0.45 4.92
CA SER A 206 12.24 -0.38 3.80
C SER A 206 13.43 0.54 4.13
N ASN A 207 13.16 1.74 4.66
CA ASN A 207 14.18 2.68 5.10
C ASN A 207 15.12 2.05 6.15
N HIS A 208 14.55 1.36 7.15
CA HIS A 208 15.34 0.70 8.18
C HIS A 208 16.18 -0.44 7.61
N PHE A 209 15.61 -1.26 6.73
CA PHE A 209 16.35 -2.34 6.08
C PHE A 209 17.54 -1.80 5.30
N LEU A 210 17.31 -0.83 4.42
CA LEU A 210 18.36 -0.35 3.50
C LEU A 210 19.46 0.44 4.22
N PHE A 211 19.07 1.28 5.20
CA PHE A 211 19.96 2.33 5.74
C PHE A 211 20.16 2.28 7.26
N ASN A 212 19.47 1.36 7.96
CA ASN A 212 19.39 1.36 9.43
C ASN A 212 18.96 2.75 9.98
N ARG A 213 18.17 3.47 9.22
CA ARG A 213 17.65 4.81 9.51
C ARG A 213 16.22 4.94 8.97
N THR A 214 15.57 6.05 9.29
CA THR A 214 14.28 6.41 8.72
C THR A 214 14.30 7.89 8.32
N ALA A 215 13.20 8.41 7.77
CA ALA A 215 13.05 9.83 7.48
C ALA A 215 13.36 10.68 8.74
N PRO A 216 13.96 11.88 8.60
CA PRO A 216 14.35 12.70 9.72
C PRO A 216 13.18 13.02 10.66
N GLU A 217 13.42 12.94 11.97
CA GLU A 217 12.42 13.23 13.00
C GLU A 217 11.79 14.62 12.81
N ALA A 218 12.61 15.62 12.47
CA ALA A 218 12.14 16.98 12.22
C ALA A 218 11.13 17.05 11.07
N LEU A 219 11.19 16.11 10.10
CA LEU A 219 10.23 16.02 9.00
C LEU A 219 8.93 15.35 9.45
N LEU A 220 9.04 14.32 10.28
CA LEU A 220 7.91 13.51 10.71
C LEU A 220 7.05 14.19 11.79
N ARG A 221 7.65 14.98 12.69
CA ARG A 221 6.92 15.57 13.82
C ARG A 221 5.95 16.67 13.44
N GLU A 222 6.31 17.59 12.53
CA GLU A 222 5.52 18.80 12.30
C GLU A 222 5.48 19.25 10.84
N GLY A 223 4.32 19.78 10.43
CA GLY A 223 4.17 20.63 9.24
C GLY A 223 4.24 19.93 7.89
N VAL A 224 4.33 18.60 7.86
CA VAL A 224 4.34 17.82 6.62
C VAL A 224 3.18 16.81 6.67
N ASP A 225 2.47 16.69 5.56
CA ASP A 225 1.52 15.59 5.38
C ASP A 225 2.28 14.28 5.21
N ILE A 226 2.04 13.34 6.13
CA ILE A 226 2.63 12.02 6.09
C ILE A 226 1.61 11.03 5.55
N LEU A 227 2.00 10.29 4.54
CA LEU A 227 1.33 9.10 4.05
C LEU A 227 2.21 7.89 4.39
N LEU A 228 1.64 6.69 4.49
CA LEU A 228 2.41 5.46 4.60
C LEU A 228 2.41 4.68 3.29
N GLY A 229 3.58 4.17 2.92
CA GLY A 229 3.79 3.23 1.84
C GLY A 229 4.41 1.94 2.35
N SER A 230 4.04 0.79 1.78
CA SER A 230 4.64 -0.49 2.18
C SER A 230 5.88 -0.85 1.39
N ASP A 231 6.15 -0.11 0.31
CA ASP A 231 7.15 -0.50 -0.67
C ASP A 231 6.94 -1.96 -1.14
N SER A 232 7.89 -2.52 -1.88
CA SER A 232 7.85 -3.94 -2.23
C SER A 232 8.53 -4.81 -1.16
N ARG A 233 8.29 -6.12 -1.25
CA ARG A 233 8.98 -7.10 -0.41
C ARG A 233 10.48 -7.27 -0.74
N LEU A 234 10.99 -6.56 -1.73
CA LEU A 234 12.44 -6.50 -1.98
C LEU A 234 13.20 -5.84 -0.83
N THR A 235 12.56 -4.89 -0.16
CA THR A 235 13.14 -4.08 0.91
C THR A 235 12.26 -4.03 2.15
N GLY A 236 10.94 -3.99 1.99
CA GLY A 236 9.95 -3.98 3.07
C GLY A 236 9.85 -5.32 3.82
N VAL A 237 9.43 -5.26 5.09
CA VAL A 237 9.26 -6.47 5.92
C VAL A 237 7.99 -7.24 5.55
N GLY A 238 6.91 -6.55 5.17
CA GLY A 238 5.62 -7.17 5.00
C GLY A 238 4.62 -6.33 4.21
N ASP A 239 3.59 -5.89 4.89
CA ASP A 239 2.45 -5.17 4.34
C ASP A 239 2.22 -3.82 5.03
N LEU A 240 1.15 -3.10 4.67
CA LEU A 240 0.87 -1.77 5.22
C LEU A 240 0.57 -1.79 6.74
N LEU A 241 0.04 -2.87 7.28
CA LEU A 241 -0.15 -3.02 8.73
C LEU A 241 1.19 -3.24 9.45
N ASP A 242 2.16 -3.90 8.80
CA ASP A 242 3.53 -3.97 9.31
C ASP A 242 4.16 -2.58 9.38
N GLU A 243 3.96 -1.75 8.35
CA GLU A 243 4.44 -0.36 8.33
C GLU A 243 3.80 0.48 9.45
N LEU A 244 2.49 0.37 9.65
CA LEU A 244 1.79 1.06 10.76
C LEU A 244 2.38 0.68 12.12
N ARG A 245 2.59 -0.63 12.37
CA ARG A 245 3.20 -1.10 13.63
C ARG A 245 4.63 -0.61 13.80
N HIS A 246 5.43 -0.55 12.72
CA HIS A 246 6.77 0.01 12.76
C HIS A 246 6.75 1.52 13.02
N ALA A 247 5.91 2.27 12.30
CA ALA A 247 5.75 3.70 12.49
C ALA A 247 5.32 4.05 13.93
N ARG A 248 4.40 3.27 14.50
CA ARG A 248 3.99 3.41 15.91
C ARG A 248 5.15 3.23 16.89
N ARG A 249 6.04 2.26 16.64
CA ARG A 249 7.21 2.00 17.51
C ARG A 249 8.22 3.14 17.52
N TYR A 250 8.33 3.91 16.43
CA TYR A 250 9.15 5.11 16.43
C TYR A 250 8.63 6.20 17.36
N GLY A 251 7.32 6.24 17.66
CA GLY A 251 6.73 7.22 18.56
C GLY A 251 6.80 8.66 18.06
N LEU A 252 6.94 8.86 16.76
CA LEU A 252 7.08 10.19 16.13
C LEU A 252 5.73 10.76 15.67
N LEU A 253 4.73 9.90 15.45
CA LEU A 253 3.36 10.25 15.14
C LEU A 253 2.44 9.65 16.20
N ASP A 254 1.40 10.40 16.58
CA ASP A 254 0.30 9.85 17.37
C ASP A 254 -0.61 8.92 16.54
N GLU A 255 -1.51 8.20 17.21
CA GLU A 255 -2.39 7.25 16.54
C GLU A 255 -3.31 7.91 15.50
N ALA A 256 -3.79 9.12 15.78
CA ALA A 256 -4.67 9.84 14.87
C ALA A 256 -3.94 10.21 13.56
N ARG A 257 -2.67 10.65 13.65
CA ARG A 257 -1.83 10.92 12.47
C ARG A 257 -1.48 9.64 11.73
N LEU A 258 -1.20 8.53 12.42
CA LEU A 258 -0.95 7.22 11.80
C LEU A 258 -2.19 6.73 11.03
N GLU A 259 -3.37 6.80 11.65
CA GLU A 259 -4.63 6.46 10.99
C GLU A 259 -4.91 7.36 9.77
N ALA A 260 -4.66 8.67 9.91
CA ALA A 260 -4.81 9.62 8.82
C ALA A 260 -3.83 9.35 7.65
N ALA A 261 -2.62 8.87 7.94
CA ALA A 261 -1.59 8.56 6.94
C ALA A 261 -1.96 7.42 5.98
N VAL A 262 -2.84 6.51 6.41
CA VAL A 262 -3.40 5.43 5.57
C VAL A 262 -4.88 5.66 5.23
N GLY A 263 -5.39 6.84 5.53
CA GLY A 263 -6.80 7.21 5.39
C GLY A 263 -7.00 8.61 4.84
N ALA A 264 -7.41 9.55 5.68
CA ALA A 264 -7.87 10.88 5.24
C ALA A 264 -6.77 11.73 4.60
N THR A 265 -5.53 11.71 5.14
CA THR A 265 -4.40 12.44 4.56
C THR A 265 -4.00 11.84 3.22
N ALA A 266 -3.88 10.51 3.14
CA ALA A 266 -3.57 9.82 1.89
C ALA A 266 -4.65 10.11 0.83
N ALA A 267 -5.93 10.00 1.17
CA ALA A 267 -7.02 10.28 0.23
C ALA A 267 -6.95 11.71 -0.31
N ARG A 268 -6.76 12.70 0.56
CA ARG A 268 -6.67 14.11 0.16
C ARG A 268 -5.50 14.35 -0.79
N ARG A 269 -4.32 13.82 -0.47
CA ARG A 269 -3.11 14.00 -1.28
C ARG A 269 -3.17 13.27 -2.63
N LEU A 270 -3.91 12.17 -2.69
CA LEU A 270 -4.08 11.37 -3.91
C LEU A 270 -5.33 11.77 -4.72
N GLY A 271 -6.06 12.80 -4.31
CA GLY A 271 -7.29 13.24 -5.00
C GLY A 271 -8.45 12.24 -4.90
N LEU A 272 -8.44 11.37 -3.88
CA LEU A 272 -9.50 10.40 -3.65
C LEU A 272 -10.62 10.99 -2.77
N PRO A 273 -11.84 10.46 -2.86
CA PRO A 273 -12.91 10.80 -1.92
C PRO A 273 -12.45 10.55 -0.47
N LYS A 274 -12.89 11.43 0.45
CA LYS A 274 -12.61 11.25 1.88
C LYS A 274 -13.16 9.89 2.35
N PRO A 275 -12.33 9.02 2.95
CA PRO A 275 -12.79 7.75 3.51
C PRO A 275 -13.87 7.97 4.57
N SER A 276 -15.00 7.29 4.45
CA SER A 276 -16.15 7.49 5.32
C SER A 276 -17.01 6.23 5.39
N LEU A 277 -17.76 6.07 6.48
CA LEU A 277 -18.78 5.04 6.66
C LEU A 277 -20.21 5.61 6.55
N GLU A 278 -20.36 6.84 6.08
CA GLU A 278 -21.67 7.48 5.94
C GLU A 278 -22.35 7.09 4.62
N PRO A 279 -23.69 7.08 4.56
CA PRO A 279 -24.44 6.83 3.32
C PRO A 279 -23.96 7.70 2.16
N GLY A 280 -23.88 7.10 0.96
CA GLY A 280 -23.34 7.72 -0.24
C GLY A 280 -21.83 7.50 -0.46
N SER A 281 -21.09 7.13 0.57
CA SER A 281 -19.64 6.84 0.46
C SER A 281 -19.38 5.56 -0.33
N PRO A 282 -18.23 5.44 -1.03
CA PRO A 282 -17.78 4.16 -1.60
C PRO A 282 -17.70 3.08 -0.53
N ALA A 283 -18.13 1.87 -0.84
CA ALA A 283 -18.07 0.74 0.07
C ALA A 283 -16.71 0.02 -0.01
N ASP A 284 -15.62 0.78 0.16
CA ASP A 284 -14.26 0.29 0.33
C ASP A 284 -14.03 0.15 1.84
N LEU A 285 -14.04 -1.08 2.34
CA LEU A 285 -14.14 -1.37 3.77
C LEU A 285 -13.16 -2.43 4.24
N VAL A 286 -12.71 -2.30 5.49
CA VAL A 286 -11.97 -3.34 6.21
C VAL A 286 -12.58 -3.58 7.59
N LEU A 287 -12.64 -4.83 8.02
CA LEU A 287 -12.98 -5.21 9.39
C LEU A 287 -11.77 -5.80 10.08
N LEU A 288 -11.40 -5.20 11.21
CA LEU A 288 -10.22 -5.54 12.01
C LEU A 288 -10.62 -6.04 13.40
N ALA A 289 -10.06 -7.17 13.81
CA ALA A 289 -10.28 -7.73 15.15
C ALA A 289 -9.52 -6.95 16.25
N ARG A 290 -8.50 -6.16 15.86
CA ARG A 290 -7.66 -5.33 16.75
C ARG A 290 -7.62 -3.87 16.27
N PRO A 291 -7.19 -2.92 17.13
CA PRO A 291 -6.90 -1.55 16.71
C PRO A 291 -5.94 -1.53 15.51
N MET A 292 -6.18 -0.66 14.54
CA MET A 292 -5.48 -0.64 13.25
C MET A 292 -3.96 -0.52 13.39
N THR A 293 -3.49 0.30 14.32
CA THR A 293 -2.05 0.51 14.60
C THR A 293 -1.37 -0.67 15.30
N GLU A 294 -2.15 -1.67 15.74
CA GLU A 294 -1.68 -2.91 16.37
C GLU A 294 -1.95 -4.15 15.52
N ALA A 295 -2.90 -4.04 14.59
CA ALA A 295 -3.36 -5.15 13.77
C ALA A 295 -2.27 -5.70 12.84
N SER A 296 -2.39 -6.97 12.53
CA SER A 296 -1.65 -7.68 11.48
C SER A 296 -2.63 -8.19 10.41
N ALA A 297 -2.13 -8.73 9.31
CA ALA A 297 -2.95 -9.37 8.30
C ALA A 297 -3.81 -10.54 8.88
N GLU A 298 -3.39 -11.16 9.97
CA GLU A 298 -4.14 -12.19 10.68
C GLU A 298 -5.39 -11.65 11.38
N ASP A 299 -5.41 -10.35 11.70
CA ASP A 299 -6.54 -9.66 12.35
C ASP A 299 -7.58 -9.14 11.34
N VAL A 300 -7.29 -9.21 10.04
CA VAL A 300 -8.21 -8.81 8.97
C VAL A 300 -9.32 -9.87 8.81
N ALA A 301 -10.53 -9.53 9.17
CA ALA A 301 -11.66 -10.45 9.14
C ALA A 301 -12.45 -10.40 7.82
N LEU A 302 -12.52 -9.22 7.19
CA LEU A 302 -13.26 -9.00 5.94
C LEU A 302 -12.70 -7.76 5.23
N VAL A 303 -12.55 -7.82 3.90
CA VAL A 303 -12.20 -6.68 3.05
C VAL A 303 -13.18 -6.60 1.88
N LEU A 304 -13.74 -5.41 1.66
CA LEU A 304 -14.56 -5.11 0.49
C LEU A 304 -13.92 -3.99 -0.33
N VAL A 305 -13.93 -4.18 -1.65
CA VAL A 305 -13.54 -3.15 -2.62
C VAL A 305 -14.75 -2.86 -3.50
N GLY A 306 -15.21 -1.62 -3.52
CA GLY A 306 -16.43 -1.25 -4.25
C GLY A 306 -17.65 -2.06 -3.84
N GLY A 307 -17.77 -2.42 -2.55
CA GLY A 307 -18.88 -3.23 -2.03
C GLY A 307 -18.78 -4.73 -2.29
N VAL A 308 -17.72 -5.18 -2.98
CA VAL A 308 -17.52 -6.61 -3.29
C VAL A 308 -16.54 -7.21 -2.29
N PRO A 309 -16.92 -8.28 -1.56
CA PRO A 309 -16.01 -9.01 -0.69
C PRO A 309 -14.84 -9.62 -1.47
N CYS A 310 -13.60 -9.26 -1.09
CA CYS A 310 -12.37 -9.74 -1.71
C CYS A 310 -11.60 -10.71 -0.80
N VAL A 311 -11.63 -10.46 0.51
CA VAL A 311 -11.04 -11.31 1.55
C VAL A 311 -12.06 -11.48 2.66
N ALA A 312 -12.20 -12.67 3.21
CA ALA A 312 -13.10 -12.95 4.33
C ALA A 312 -12.60 -14.10 5.21
N ARG A 313 -13.12 -14.20 6.42
CA ARG A 313 -12.98 -15.45 7.21
C ARG A 313 -13.59 -16.62 6.46
N PRO A 314 -13.03 -17.84 6.57
CA PRO A 314 -13.51 -19.02 5.80
C PRO A 314 -14.97 -19.42 6.08
N ASP A 315 -15.47 -19.15 7.28
CA ASP A 315 -16.86 -19.44 7.69
C ASP A 315 -17.89 -18.61 6.91
N PHE A 316 -17.48 -17.52 6.25
CA PHE A 316 -18.35 -16.76 5.36
C PHE A 316 -18.43 -17.31 3.93
N ALA A 317 -17.56 -18.24 3.52
CA ALA A 317 -17.56 -18.80 2.18
C ALA A 317 -18.94 -19.35 1.74
N PRO A 318 -19.66 -20.15 2.55
CA PRO A 318 -20.98 -20.66 2.17
C PRO A 318 -22.04 -19.58 1.94
N LEU A 319 -21.86 -18.40 2.54
CA LEU A 319 -22.76 -17.27 2.40
C LEU A 319 -22.40 -16.40 1.20
N LEU A 320 -21.11 -16.27 0.89
CA LEU A 320 -20.60 -15.39 -0.16
C LEU A 320 -20.62 -16.06 -1.55
N GLU A 321 -20.22 -17.34 -1.64
CA GLU A 321 -20.05 -18.03 -2.92
C GLU A 321 -21.33 -18.13 -3.77
N PRO A 322 -22.53 -18.31 -3.22
CA PRO A 322 -23.76 -18.28 -4.00
C PRO A 322 -24.04 -16.92 -4.67
N LEU A 323 -23.49 -15.83 -4.13
CA LEU A 323 -23.76 -14.47 -4.57
C LEU A 323 -22.69 -13.90 -5.48
N ILE A 324 -21.43 -14.24 -5.23
CA ILE A 324 -20.26 -13.61 -5.91
C ILE A 324 -19.31 -14.62 -6.57
N GLY A 325 -19.72 -15.90 -6.59
CA GLY A 325 -18.94 -16.99 -7.20
C GLY A 325 -17.95 -17.64 -6.24
N LYS A 326 -17.42 -18.78 -6.68
CA LYS A 326 -16.46 -19.58 -5.89
C LYS A 326 -15.20 -18.79 -5.60
N GLY A 327 -14.75 -18.86 -4.36
CA GLY A 327 -13.45 -18.38 -3.92
C GLY A 327 -12.43 -19.51 -3.77
N ARG A 328 -11.28 -19.14 -3.22
CA ARG A 328 -10.24 -20.08 -2.79
C ARG A 328 -9.84 -19.79 -1.35
N GLN A 329 -9.29 -20.78 -0.70
CA GLN A 329 -8.68 -20.58 0.62
C GLN A 329 -7.19 -20.28 0.44
N MET A 330 -6.71 -19.27 1.15
CA MET A 330 -5.31 -18.88 1.17
C MET A 330 -4.82 -18.75 2.62
N ARG A 331 -3.56 -19.15 2.86
CA ARG A 331 -2.93 -19.01 4.17
C ARG A 331 -2.35 -17.59 4.32
N VAL A 332 -2.64 -16.96 5.46
CA VAL A 332 -2.12 -15.65 5.86
C VAL A 332 -1.51 -15.78 7.25
N GLY A 333 -0.20 -15.92 7.33
CA GLY A 333 0.46 -16.27 8.60
C GLY A 333 -0.05 -17.61 9.13
N THR A 334 -0.66 -17.59 10.33
CA THR A 334 -1.22 -18.79 10.99
C THR A 334 -2.69 -19.04 10.66
N VAL A 335 -3.37 -18.10 10.00
CA VAL A 335 -4.81 -18.18 9.72
C VAL A 335 -5.09 -18.51 8.25
N ILE A 336 -6.30 -19.01 7.99
CA ILE A 336 -6.82 -19.20 6.63
C ILE A 336 -7.80 -18.07 6.33
N ARG A 337 -7.79 -17.59 5.07
CA ARG A 337 -8.77 -16.64 4.55
C ARG A 337 -9.42 -17.19 3.30
N TRP A 338 -10.70 -16.99 3.16
CA TRP A 338 -11.39 -17.09 1.88
C TRP A 338 -11.04 -15.86 1.04
N THR A 339 -10.79 -16.06 -0.24
CA THR A 339 -10.49 -14.98 -1.17
C THR A 339 -11.31 -15.15 -2.44
N ARG A 340 -11.81 -14.03 -2.97
CA ARG A 340 -12.47 -14.02 -4.27
C ARG A 340 -11.47 -14.46 -5.35
N THR A 341 -11.92 -15.31 -6.27
CA THR A 341 -11.08 -15.66 -7.43
C THR A 341 -10.96 -14.46 -8.35
N ILE A 342 -9.72 -14.03 -8.59
CA ILE A 342 -9.41 -13.01 -9.61
C ILE A 342 -9.18 -13.76 -10.92
N PRO A 343 -9.95 -13.50 -12.01
CA PRO A 343 -9.79 -14.21 -13.26
C PRO A 343 -8.37 -14.05 -13.82
N SER A 344 -7.70 -15.16 -14.13
CA SER A 344 -6.46 -15.15 -14.91
C SER A 344 -6.82 -15.19 -16.40
N ARG A 345 -6.34 -14.25 -17.19
CA ARG A 345 -6.40 -14.30 -18.63
C ARG A 345 -5.22 -15.14 -19.14
N GLY A 346 -5.33 -16.47 -19.17
CA GLY A 346 -4.26 -17.32 -19.68
C GLY A 346 -4.43 -18.78 -19.27
N PRO A 347 -3.66 -19.73 -19.88
CA PRO A 347 -3.68 -21.13 -19.49
C PRO A 347 -3.29 -21.22 -17.99
N GLN A 348 -4.01 -22.01 -17.26
CA GLN A 348 -3.97 -22.16 -15.80
C GLN A 348 -2.54 -22.43 -15.29
N GLY A 349 -1.78 -21.37 -15.04
CA GLY A 349 -0.65 -21.38 -14.15
C GLY A 349 -1.19 -21.22 -12.74
N GLY A 350 -1.18 -22.27 -11.93
CA GLY A 350 -1.60 -22.19 -10.56
C GLY A 350 -0.74 -21.17 -9.82
N PHE A 351 -1.39 -20.17 -9.23
CA PHE A 351 -0.77 -19.26 -8.29
C PHE A 351 -0.14 -20.11 -7.17
N ARG A 352 1.19 -20.15 -7.08
CA ARG A 352 1.88 -20.98 -6.09
C ARG A 352 1.84 -20.25 -4.76
N GLU A 353 1.23 -20.85 -3.74
CA GLU A 353 1.19 -20.36 -2.35
C GLU A 353 2.58 -20.04 -1.79
N GLU A 354 3.62 -20.61 -2.36
CA GLU A 354 5.04 -20.46 -1.99
C GLU A 354 5.51 -18.99 -1.92
N TYR A 355 4.86 -18.08 -2.66
CA TYR A 355 5.21 -16.65 -2.65
C TYR A 355 4.69 -15.89 -1.42
N PHE A 356 3.91 -16.52 -0.54
CA PHE A 356 3.37 -15.91 0.69
C PHE A 356 4.01 -16.41 1.98
N HIS A 357 4.92 -17.39 1.89
CA HIS A 357 5.69 -17.78 3.07
C HIS A 357 6.63 -16.62 3.46
N ARG A 358 6.48 -16.13 4.68
CA ARG A 358 7.44 -15.23 5.30
C ARG A 358 8.84 -15.81 5.08
N ALA A 359 9.76 -14.99 4.61
CA ALA A 359 11.15 -15.21 4.92
C ALA A 359 11.22 -15.24 6.45
N SER A 360 11.41 -16.41 7.03
CA SER A 360 11.73 -16.56 8.45
C SER A 360 12.95 -15.72 8.73
N ALA A 361 12.87 -14.99 9.84
CA ALA A 361 13.75 -13.98 10.38
C ALA A 361 15.23 -14.17 10.17
#